data_38ea5f2b6600863c81351ae53fc18daf
#
_entry.id   38ea5f2b6600863c81351ae53fc18daf
#
_cell.length_a   1.000
_cell.length_b   1.000
_cell.length_c   1.000
_cell.angle_alpha   90.00
_cell.angle_beta   90.00
_cell.angle_gamma   90.00
#
_symmetry.space_group_name_H-M   'P 1'
#
loop_
_entity.id
_entity.type
_entity.pdbx_description
1 polymer ?
#
loop_
_entity_poly.entity_id
_entity_poly.type
_entity_poly.pdbx_seq_one_letter_code
_entity_poly.pdbx_strand_id
1 'polypeptide(L)'
;LVTRRGFLGTGAAAAASGLVGVAAGAGATNAIASQNLETFVAKRELTFHGEHQMGIEADLQAVTNFIALDIKPGTDKASMLRFMSLITDDIQRLTRGEPVLADPAPELAIGAARFSAYVGFGPSLFSKLGLQAMQPEGFHELPAFKVDKLQEQFSGGDVLIHIAADDPIVLAHGTRGLVRDSMPFASVRFVQSGFAHTPGMVPAGITHRNLMGQVDGTANPKLGTKDFDSVVWINDGPTWIQGGTLLTFRRIAMQLDTWDQLGTPSKEEVIGRKLSNGAPLTGDQESDTPDLAARHPNGLTVIPEFAHIRRAAPAKDGERIFRRPFSYDAGISSSGSVDVGLLWTAYQRNMDQQFIPIQKRLDELDLLNSWTVPIGSAEFAVAGGVESGEVIAEALFS
;
A
#
# COMPACT_ATOMS: atom_id res chain seq x y z
N LEU A 1 42.97 22.53 43.66
CA LEU A 1 42.77 21.28 44.39
C LEU A 1 41.58 21.44 45.33
N VAL A 2 40.44 20.97 44.94
CA VAL A 2 39.20 20.98 45.72
C VAL A 2 39.19 19.70 46.59
N THR A 3 39.21 19.89 47.89
CA THR A 3 39.25 18.78 48.87
C THR A 3 37.86 18.10 49.03
N ARG A 4 37.85 16.79 49.25
CA ARG A 4 36.63 15.92 49.43
C ARG A 4 35.59 16.42 50.50
N ARG A 5 35.95 17.36 51.33
CA ARG A 5 35.05 17.95 52.38
C ARG A 5 34.17 19.06 51.86
N GLY A 6 34.47 19.71 50.72
CA GLY A 6 33.63 20.77 50.12
C GLY A 6 32.46 20.23 49.32
N PHE A 7 32.44 18.91 48.98
CA PHE A 7 31.37 18.34 48.13
C PHE A 7 30.12 17.89 48.95
N LEU A 8 30.27 17.67 50.26
CA LEU A 8 29.15 17.23 51.11
C LEU A 8 28.33 18.40 51.70
N GLY A 9 28.84 19.65 51.64
CA GLY A 9 28.13 20.82 52.20
C GLY A 9 27.14 21.50 51.24
N THR A 10 27.28 21.26 49.94
CA THR A 10 26.38 21.82 48.89
C THR A 10 25.24 20.89 48.50
N GLY A 11 25.25 19.62 48.97
CA GLY A 11 24.20 18.64 48.68
C GLY A 11 22.91 18.79 49.51
N ALA A 12 23.01 19.38 50.72
CA ALA A 12 21.85 19.47 51.59
C ALA A 12 20.91 20.66 51.31
N ALA A 13 21.41 21.71 50.66
CA ALA A 13 20.56 22.85 50.26
C ALA A 13 19.84 22.63 48.91
N ALA A 14 20.38 21.70 48.08
CA ALA A 14 19.72 21.34 46.81
C ALA A 14 18.60 20.32 46.97
N ALA A 15 18.59 19.55 48.11
CA ALA A 15 17.55 18.51 48.35
C ALA A 15 16.22 19.13 48.79
N ALA A 16 16.22 20.29 49.43
CA ALA A 16 14.97 20.96 49.88
C ALA A 16 14.27 21.74 48.75
N SER A 17 15.02 22.25 47.77
CA SER A 17 14.43 22.89 46.57
C SER A 17 14.07 21.89 45.50
N GLY A 18 14.62 20.65 45.51
CA GLY A 18 14.29 19.57 44.60
C GLY A 18 12.92 18.92 44.84
N LEU A 19 12.47 18.86 46.08
CA LEU A 19 11.17 18.24 46.44
C LEU A 19 9.96 19.08 46.00
N VAL A 20 10.08 20.44 46.01
CA VAL A 20 9.01 21.29 45.48
C VAL A 20 9.00 21.30 43.95
N GLY A 21 10.17 21.19 43.29
CA GLY A 21 10.29 21.08 41.85
C GLY A 21 9.80 19.75 41.29
N VAL A 22 9.99 18.64 42.01
CA VAL A 22 9.54 17.33 41.58
C VAL A 22 8.01 17.17 41.65
N ALA A 23 7.34 17.79 42.62
CA ALA A 23 5.87 17.78 42.69
C ALA A 23 5.22 18.64 41.62
N ALA A 24 5.81 19.79 41.28
CA ALA A 24 5.33 20.64 40.19
C ALA A 24 5.76 20.09 38.80
N GLY A 25 6.93 19.45 38.70
CA GLY A 25 7.43 18.81 37.51
C GLY A 25 6.69 17.51 37.17
N ALA A 26 6.31 16.70 38.18
CA ALA A 26 5.53 15.48 37.98
C ALA A 26 4.10 15.78 37.50
N GLY A 27 3.50 16.89 37.98
CA GLY A 27 2.19 17.34 37.50
C GLY A 27 2.27 17.86 36.05
N ALA A 28 3.31 18.64 35.72
CA ALA A 28 3.51 19.17 34.37
C ALA A 28 3.93 18.06 33.36
N THR A 29 4.80 17.13 33.76
CA THR A 29 5.19 16.00 32.90
C THR A 29 4.05 15.02 32.69
N ASN A 30 3.19 14.78 33.68
CA ASN A 30 1.98 13.95 33.50
C ASN A 30 0.93 14.67 32.64
N ALA A 31 0.78 15.99 32.74
CA ALA A 31 -0.10 16.78 31.87
C ALA A 31 0.43 16.86 30.42
N ILE A 32 1.75 17.01 30.26
CA ILE A 32 2.39 16.98 28.93
C ILE A 32 2.35 15.54 28.36
N ALA A 33 2.56 14.51 29.18
CA ALA A 33 2.45 13.12 28.78
C ALA A 33 1.00 12.75 28.39
N SER A 34 -0.01 13.25 29.14
CA SER A 34 -1.42 13.00 28.80
C SER A 34 -1.90 13.76 27.57
N GLN A 35 -1.35 14.95 27.28
CA GLN A 35 -1.66 15.70 26.04
C GLN A 35 -0.95 15.14 24.80
N ASN A 36 0.19 14.46 24.95
CA ASN A 36 0.94 13.86 23.83
C ASN A 36 0.60 12.39 23.55
N LEU A 37 -0.25 11.74 24.35
CA LEU A 37 -0.61 10.35 24.17
C LEU A 37 -1.40 10.08 22.87
N GLU A 38 -2.15 11.08 22.36
CA GLU A 38 -2.87 10.99 21.08
C GLU A 38 -1.95 11.11 19.86
N THR A 39 -0.74 11.64 20.04
CA THR A 39 0.24 11.78 18.94
C THR A 39 1.23 10.63 18.85
N PHE A 40 1.20 9.70 19.81
CA PHE A 40 2.10 8.54 19.79
C PHE A 40 1.70 7.58 18.67
N VAL A 41 2.60 7.28 17.75
CA VAL A 41 2.38 6.36 16.60
C VAL A 41 1.79 5.03 17.08
N ALA A 42 2.29 4.48 18.19
CA ALA A 42 1.83 3.22 18.76
C ALA A 42 0.31 3.19 19.10
N LYS A 43 -0.31 4.34 19.35
CA LYS A 43 -1.73 4.44 19.73
C LYS A 43 -2.66 4.84 18.58
N ARG A 44 -2.13 5.05 17.40
CA ARG A 44 -2.94 5.36 16.23
C ARG A 44 -3.58 4.08 15.70
N GLU A 45 -4.89 3.99 15.79
CA GLU A 45 -5.69 2.89 15.29
C GLU A 45 -6.39 3.29 14.00
N LEU A 46 -6.67 2.30 13.16
CA LEU A 46 -7.60 2.40 12.05
C LEU A 46 -8.83 1.55 12.38
N THR A 47 -10.01 2.03 12.00
CA THR A 47 -11.26 1.32 12.23
C THR A 47 -11.30 0.05 11.38
N PHE A 48 -11.51 -1.10 12.02
CA PHE A 48 -11.62 -2.40 11.34
C PHE A 48 -12.98 -2.60 10.68
N HIS A 49 -14.05 -2.27 11.40
CA HIS A 49 -15.44 -2.44 10.95
C HIS A 49 -15.89 -1.32 10.03
N GLY A 50 -16.72 -1.63 9.05
CA GLY A 50 -17.33 -0.68 8.14
C GLY A 50 -17.69 -1.29 6.80
N GLU A 51 -18.21 -0.48 5.88
CA GLU A 51 -18.64 -0.88 4.54
C GLU A 51 -17.49 -1.43 3.69
N HIS A 52 -16.27 -0.92 3.89
CA HIS A 52 -15.07 -1.27 3.15
C HIS A 52 -14.02 -1.90 4.08
N GLN A 53 -13.24 -2.84 3.57
CA GLN A 53 -12.07 -3.30 4.31
C GLN A 53 -11.07 -2.15 4.50
N MET A 54 -10.48 -2.11 5.68
CA MET A 54 -9.59 -1.03 6.12
C MET A 54 -8.30 -0.92 5.29
N GLY A 55 -7.65 0.24 5.36
CA GLY A 55 -6.31 0.46 4.80
C GLY A 55 -6.29 0.91 3.35
N ILE A 56 -7.33 0.67 2.54
CA ILE A 56 -7.39 1.11 1.14
C ILE A 56 -7.57 2.64 1.08
N GLU A 57 -8.50 3.17 1.85
CA GLU A 57 -8.84 4.61 1.93
C GLU A 57 -8.00 5.40 2.94
N ALA A 58 -7.09 4.73 3.65
CA ALA A 58 -6.22 5.38 4.62
C ALA A 58 -5.01 6.06 3.95
N ASP A 59 -4.43 7.06 4.61
CA ASP A 59 -3.11 7.58 4.23
C ASP A 59 -2.07 6.46 4.20
N LEU A 60 -1.09 6.58 3.31
CA LEU A 60 -0.07 5.56 3.13
C LEU A 60 0.72 5.35 4.43
N GLN A 61 0.83 4.09 4.87
CA GLN A 61 1.67 3.71 6.01
C GLN A 61 3.13 3.58 5.59
N ALA A 62 4.03 3.59 6.60
CA ALA A 62 5.47 3.58 6.35
C ALA A 62 5.99 2.27 5.74
N VAL A 63 5.41 1.14 6.13
CA VAL A 63 5.87 -0.20 5.70
C VAL A 63 4.68 -1.10 5.40
N THR A 64 4.90 -2.07 4.48
CA THR A 64 3.86 -2.99 4.03
C THR A 64 4.41 -4.39 3.71
N ASN A 65 3.53 -5.41 3.80
CA ASN A 65 3.75 -6.73 3.24
C ASN A 65 2.52 -7.18 2.43
N PHE A 66 2.77 -7.67 1.22
CA PHE A 66 1.81 -8.40 0.40
C PHE A 66 2.10 -9.89 0.56
N ILE A 67 1.20 -10.61 1.23
CA ILE A 67 1.33 -12.04 1.54
C ILE A 67 0.39 -12.78 0.61
N ALA A 68 0.90 -13.38 -0.46
CA ALA A 68 0.13 -14.23 -1.35
C ALA A 68 0.23 -15.69 -0.91
N LEU A 69 -0.90 -16.37 -0.90
CA LEU A 69 -1.05 -17.73 -0.42
C LEU A 69 -1.70 -18.60 -1.50
N ASP A 70 -1.29 -19.88 -1.57
CA ASP A 70 -1.96 -20.93 -2.34
C ASP A 70 -2.69 -21.86 -1.38
N ILE A 71 -4.00 -22.08 -1.57
CA ILE A 71 -4.77 -23.00 -0.75
C ILE A 71 -4.25 -24.44 -0.93
N LYS A 72 -4.27 -25.20 0.17
CA LYS A 72 -3.81 -26.61 0.13
C LYS A 72 -4.76 -27.48 -0.70
N PRO A 73 -4.24 -28.53 -1.33
CA PRO A 73 -5.09 -29.53 -1.98
C PRO A 73 -6.14 -30.10 -1.01
N GLY A 74 -7.40 -30.16 -1.46
CA GLY A 74 -8.51 -30.64 -0.64
C GLY A 74 -9.15 -29.60 0.28
N THR A 75 -8.69 -28.34 0.25
CA THR A 75 -9.39 -27.23 0.91
C THR A 75 -10.76 -27.04 0.26
N ASP A 76 -11.82 -27.08 1.06
CA ASP A 76 -13.20 -26.84 0.65
C ASP A 76 -13.74 -25.51 1.20
N LYS A 77 -14.96 -25.14 0.84
CA LYS A 77 -15.62 -23.91 1.30
C LYS A 77 -15.69 -23.83 2.83
N ALA A 78 -16.02 -24.94 3.51
CA ALA A 78 -16.10 -24.96 4.97
C ALA A 78 -14.73 -24.74 5.62
N SER A 79 -13.66 -25.21 5.01
CA SER A 79 -12.28 -24.95 5.42
C SER A 79 -11.91 -23.48 5.19
N MET A 80 -12.32 -22.90 4.07
CA MET A 80 -12.12 -21.47 3.79
C MET A 80 -12.88 -20.59 4.78
N LEU A 81 -14.11 -20.95 5.16
CA LEU A 81 -14.86 -20.19 6.16
C LEU A 81 -14.16 -20.21 7.52
N ARG A 82 -13.62 -21.36 7.95
CA ARG A 82 -12.82 -21.44 9.19
C ARG A 82 -11.54 -20.61 9.08
N PHE A 83 -10.89 -20.62 7.92
CA PHE A 83 -9.70 -19.81 7.67
C PHE A 83 -10.03 -18.31 7.77
N MET A 84 -11.09 -17.86 7.12
CA MET A 84 -11.52 -16.46 7.17
C MET A 84 -11.94 -16.04 8.59
N SER A 85 -12.63 -16.92 9.34
CA SER A 85 -12.99 -16.62 10.73
C SER A 85 -11.75 -16.38 11.61
N LEU A 86 -10.71 -17.21 11.46
CA LEU A 86 -9.46 -17.05 12.18
C LEU A 86 -8.74 -15.74 11.79
N ILE A 87 -8.57 -15.51 10.49
CA ILE A 87 -7.88 -14.31 9.97
C ILE A 87 -8.64 -13.02 10.34
N THR A 88 -9.98 -13.04 10.33
CA THR A 88 -10.80 -11.90 10.75
C THR A 88 -10.54 -11.52 12.20
N ASP A 89 -10.53 -12.50 13.14
CA ASP A 89 -10.22 -12.25 14.56
C ASP A 89 -8.78 -11.73 14.72
N ASP A 90 -7.82 -12.34 14.05
CA ASP A 90 -6.42 -11.94 14.13
C ASP A 90 -6.20 -10.51 13.63
N ILE A 91 -6.76 -10.14 12.49
CA ILE A 91 -6.67 -8.78 11.94
C ILE A 91 -7.31 -7.80 12.92
N GLN A 92 -8.50 -8.10 13.43
CA GLN A 92 -9.19 -7.24 14.39
C GLN A 92 -8.36 -6.98 15.67
N ARG A 93 -7.66 -7.99 16.18
CA ARG A 93 -6.75 -7.85 17.32
C ARG A 93 -5.56 -6.97 16.99
N LEU A 94 -4.87 -7.27 15.89
CA LEU A 94 -3.68 -6.54 15.48
C LEU A 94 -3.96 -5.06 15.23
N THR A 95 -5.15 -4.70 14.71
CA THR A 95 -5.53 -3.29 14.50
C THR A 95 -5.66 -2.49 15.79
N ARG A 96 -5.88 -3.17 16.93
CA ARG A 96 -5.93 -2.58 18.28
C ARG A 96 -4.60 -2.70 19.02
N GLY A 97 -3.55 -3.23 18.36
CA GLY A 97 -2.27 -3.51 19.01
C GLY A 97 -2.34 -4.64 20.03
N GLU A 98 -3.33 -5.55 19.88
CA GLU A 98 -3.47 -6.75 20.70
C GLU A 98 -2.79 -7.95 20.00
N PRO A 99 -2.22 -8.89 20.77
CA PRO A 99 -1.65 -10.10 20.19
C PRO A 99 -2.73 -11.00 19.59
N VAL A 100 -2.40 -11.75 18.54
CA VAL A 100 -3.26 -12.82 18.02
C VAL A 100 -3.43 -13.93 19.05
N LEU A 101 -4.45 -14.78 18.87
CA LEU A 101 -4.64 -15.94 19.77
C LEU A 101 -3.41 -16.87 19.68
N ALA A 102 -2.98 -17.40 20.83
CA ALA A 102 -1.81 -18.29 20.94
C ALA A 102 -0.51 -17.66 20.39
N ASP A 103 -0.34 -16.35 20.54
CA ASP A 103 0.87 -15.63 20.17
C ASP A 103 2.06 -16.08 21.01
N PRO A 104 3.17 -16.55 20.39
CA PRO A 104 4.36 -16.97 21.13
C PRO A 104 5.23 -15.79 21.62
N ALA A 105 4.92 -14.55 21.20
CA ALA A 105 5.69 -13.34 21.53
C ALA A 105 4.75 -12.13 21.74
N PRO A 106 3.75 -12.24 22.65
CA PRO A 106 2.73 -11.20 22.86
C PRO A 106 3.32 -9.86 23.33
N GLU A 107 4.53 -9.85 23.86
CA GLU A 107 5.27 -8.64 24.24
C GLU A 107 5.66 -7.75 23.04
N LEU A 108 5.55 -8.23 21.81
CA LEU A 108 5.76 -7.45 20.61
C LEU A 108 4.50 -6.71 20.14
N ALA A 109 3.34 -7.03 20.69
CA ALA A 109 2.08 -6.32 20.45
C ALA A 109 2.01 -5.05 21.35
N ILE A 110 2.92 -4.11 21.10
CA ILE A 110 3.09 -2.91 21.94
C ILE A 110 2.17 -1.74 21.57
N GLY A 111 1.44 -1.87 20.46
CA GLY A 111 0.52 -0.84 19.97
C GLY A 111 0.08 -1.09 18.53
N ALA A 112 -0.94 -0.38 18.11
CA ALA A 112 -1.54 -0.53 16.80
C ALA A 112 -0.68 0.03 15.66
N ALA A 113 0.01 1.14 15.87
CA ALA A 113 0.88 1.82 14.88
C ALA A 113 0.21 1.98 13.50
N ARG A 114 -1.09 2.33 13.46
CA ARG A 114 -1.94 2.34 12.26
C ARG A 114 -1.90 1.02 11.47
N PHE A 115 -1.75 -0.11 12.17
CA PHE A 115 -1.82 -1.41 11.50
C PHE A 115 -3.13 -1.54 10.74
N SER A 116 -3.05 -1.93 9.50
CA SER A 116 -4.20 -2.25 8.66
C SER A 116 -3.97 -3.57 7.94
N ALA A 117 -5.04 -4.29 7.67
CA ALA A 117 -5.01 -5.46 6.82
C ALA A 117 -6.31 -5.58 6.04
N TYR A 118 -6.21 -6.12 4.83
CA TYR A 118 -7.36 -6.56 4.05
C TYR A 118 -7.05 -7.88 3.35
N VAL A 119 -8.13 -8.59 3.00
CA VAL A 119 -8.07 -9.90 2.35
C VAL A 119 -8.70 -9.81 0.96
N GLY A 120 -8.03 -10.40 -0.02
CA GLY A 120 -8.52 -10.53 -1.39
C GLY A 120 -8.34 -11.95 -1.91
N PHE A 121 -9.08 -12.29 -2.97
CA PHE A 121 -9.13 -13.63 -3.56
C PHE A 121 -8.74 -13.59 -5.03
N GLY A 122 -7.77 -14.43 -5.42
CA GLY A 122 -7.29 -14.51 -6.79
C GLY A 122 -8.22 -15.32 -7.70
N PRO A 123 -8.13 -15.15 -9.03
CA PRO A 123 -8.98 -15.86 -9.99
C PRO A 123 -8.91 -17.39 -9.86
N SER A 124 -7.73 -17.92 -9.52
CA SER A 124 -7.49 -19.35 -9.34
C SER A 124 -8.30 -19.96 -8.20
N LEU A 125 -8.58 -19.22 -7.12
CA LEU A 125 -9.42 -19.67 -6.01
C LEU A 125 -10.83 -20.06 -6.49
N PHE A 126 -11.44 -19.20 -7.31
CA PHE A 126 -12.80 -19.44 -7.82
C PHE A 126 -12.88 -20.71 -8.63
N SER A 127 -11.86 -20.99 -9.44
CA SER A 127 -11.76 -22.24 -10.21
C SER A 127 -11.58 -23.47 -9.32
N LYS A 128 -10.68 -23.37 -8.31
CA LYS A 128 -10.37 -24.48 -7.39
C LYS A 128 -11.55 -24.88 -6.52
N LEU A 129 -12.40 -23.94 -6.15
CA LEU A 129 -13.54 -24.15 -5.24
C LEU A 129 -14.90 -24.24 -5.95
N GLY A 130 -14.95 -24.17 -7.29
CA GLY A 130 -16.21 -24.19 -8.04
C GLY A 130 -17.08 -22.96 -7.81
N LEU A 131 -16.46 -21.79 -7.63
CA LEU A 131 -17.09 -20.52 -7.29
C LEU A 131 -17.17 -19.53 -8.46
N GLN A 132 -17.03 -20.00 -9.72
CA GLN A 132 -17.00 -19.11 -10.89
C GLN A 132 -18.25 -18.22 -11.00
N ALA A 133 -19.42 -18.71 -10.56
CA ALA A 133 -20.65 -17.91 -10.54
C ALA A 133 -20.64 -16.75 -9.53
N MET A 134 -19.72 -16.79 -8.58
CA MET A 134 -19.53 -15.73 -7.56
C MET A 134 -18.40 -14.76 -7.92
N GLN A 135 -17.74 -14.97 -9.06
CA GLN A 135 -16.65 -14.10 -9.53
C GLN A 135 -17.21 -12.76 -10.01
N PRO A 136 -16.62 -11.63 -9.57
CA PRO A 136 -17.09 -10.31 -10.00
C PRO A 136 -16.91 -10.09 -11.50
N GLU A 137 -17.74 -9.22 -12.08
CA GLU A 137 -17.61 -8.81 -13.48
C GLU A 137 -16.28 -8.08 -13.72
N GLY A 138 -15.61 -8.38 -14.84
CA GLY A 138 -14.33 -7.78 -15.21
C GLY A 138 -13.17 -8.17 -14.29
N PHE A 139 -13.31 -9.27 -13.52
CA PHE A 139 -12.26 -9.85 -12.70
C PHE A 139 -11.76 -11.16 -13.31
N HIS A 140 -10.52 -11.20 -13.73
CA HIS A 140 -9.84 -12.36 -14.31
C HIS A 140 -8.32 -12.13 -14.30
N GLU A 141 -7.53 -13.10 -14.71
CA GLU A 141 -6.10 -12.92 -14.96
C GLU A 141 -5.88 -11.87 -16.07
N LEU A 142 -4.88 -11.03 -15.90
CA LEU A 142 -4.57 -10.00 -16.88
C LEU A 142 -4.12 -10.62 -18.22
N PRO A 143 -4.44 -9.98 -19.36
CA PRO A 143 -3.85 -10.38 -20.63
C PRO A 143 -2.34 -10.14 -20.62
N ALA A 144 -1.61 -10.87 -21.47
CA ALA A 144 -0.18 -10.66 -21.63
C ALA A 144 0.11 -9.28 -22.26
N PHE A 145 1.08 -8.57 -21.68
CA PHE A 145 1.62 -7.31 -22.19
C PHE A 145 3.07 -7.52 -22.70
N LYS A 146 3.49 -6.78 -23.72
CA LYS A 146 4.84 -6.92 -24.32
C LYS A 146 5.94 -6.51 -23.37
N VAL A 147 5.67 -5.53 -22.50
CA VAL A 147 6.60 -5.01 -21.48
C VAL A 147 6.85 -5.98 -20.34
N ASP A 148 6.00 -6.99 -20.18
CA ASP A 148 6.05 -7.91 -19.06
C ASP A 148 7.21 -8.91 -19.18
N LYS A 149 7.93 -9.07 -18.06
CA LYS A 149 8.93 -10.13 -17.84
C LYS A 149 8.60 -10.86 -16.54
N LEU A 150 7.37 -11.33 -16.44
CA LEU A 150 6.83 -11.90 -15.22
C LEU A 150 7.60 -13.15 -14.78
N GLN A 151 7.85 -13.21 -13.47
CA GLN A 151 8.46 -14.35 -12.79
C GLN A 151 7.41 -15.01 -11.91
N GLU A 152 7.31 -16.33 -11.99
CA GLU A 152 6.31 -17.11 -11.26
C GLU A 152 6.36 -16.85 -9.74
N GLN A 153 7.57 -16.72 -9.20
CA GLN A 153 7.81 -16.47 -7.78
C GLN A 153 7.26 -15.11 -7.26
N PHE A 154 6.83 -14.21 -8.15
CA PHE A 154 6.25 -12.89 -7.82
C PHE A 154 4.85 -12.72 -8.38
N SER A 155 4.21 -13.79 -8.85
CA SER A 155 2.96 -13.69 -9.59
C SER A 155 1.89 -14.64 -9.06
N GLY A 156 0.60 -14.24 -9.20
CA GLY A 156 -0.57 -15.03 -8.85
C GLY A 156 -0.79 -15.20 -7.35
N GLY A 157 -1.58 -16.20 -6.98
CA GLY A 157 -1.98 -16.54 -5.62
C GLY A 157 -3.49 -16.72 -5.50
N ASP A 158 -3.93 -17.59 -4.59
CA ASP A 158 -5.34 -17.85 -4.34
C ASP A 158 -5.94 -16.84 -3.34
N VAL A 159 -5.16 -16.47 -2.33
CA VAL A 159 -5.55 -15.51 -1.28
C VAL A 159 -4.44 -14.51 -1.09
N LEU A 160 -4.78 -13.25 -0.99
CA LEU A 160 -3.90 -12.17 -0.56
C LEU A 160 -4.29 -11.74 0.85
N ILE A 161 -3.31 -11.62 1.73
CA ILE A 161 -3.40 -10.81 2.95
C ILE A 161 -2.43 -9.66 2.77
N HIS A 162 -2.96 -8.45 2.54
CA HIS A 162 -2.15 -7.24 2.55
C HIS A 162 -2.15 -6.65 3.94
N ILE A 163 -0.98 -6.29 4.43
CA ILE A 163 -0.82 -5.61 5.71
C ILE A 163 0.10 -4.40 5.57
N ALA A 164 -0.19 -3.35 6.34
CA ALA A 164 0.65 -2.16 6.43
C ALA A 164 0.63 -1.58 7.85
N ALA A 165 1.71 -0.91 8.22
CA ALA A 165 1.84 -0.25 9.53
C ALA A 165 2.83 0.92 9.46
N ASP A 166 2.85 1.76 10.49
CA ASP A 166 3.85 2.83 10.61
C ASP A 166 5.11 2.39 11.39
N ASP A 167 5.09 1.16 11.95
CA ASP A 167 6.23 0.58 12.65
C ASP A 167 6.63 -0.79 12.06
N PRO A 168 7.91 -0.99 11.70
CA PRO A 168 8.34 -2.23 11.06
C PRO A 168 8.34 -3.44 12.01
N ILE A 169 8.45 -3.27 13.34
CA ILE A 169 8.36 -4.38 14.30
C ILE A 169 6.93 -4.86 14.40
N VAL A 170 5.96 -3.94 14.49
CA VAL A 170 4.52 -4.26 14.48
C VAL A 170 4.14 -4.97 13.18
N LEU A 171 4.63 -4.50 12.02
CA LEU A 171 4.41 -5.18 10.74
C LEU A 171 4.99 -6.59 10.73
N ALA A 172 6.25 -6.76 11.15
CA ALA A 172 6.92 -8.06 11.17
C ALA A 172 6.24 -9.06 12.12
N HIS A 173 5.80 -8.58 13.29
CA HIS A 173 5.05 -9.37 14.26
C HIS A 173 3.70 -9.82 13.70
N GLY A 174 2.90 -8.90 13.15
CA GLY A 174 1.62 -9.21 12.50
C GLY A 174 1.80 -10.18 11.31
N THR A 175 2.85 -9.99 10.49
CA THR A 175 3.17 -10.93 9.39
C THR A 175 3.36 -12.35 9.90
N ARG A 176 4.17 -12.52 10.97
CA ARG A 176 4.45 -13.85 11.55
C ARG A 176 3.18 -14.51 12.09
N GLY A 177 2.31 -13.76 12.78
CA GLY A 177 1.04 -14.23 13.28
C GLY A 177 0.15 -14.74 12.15
N LEU A 178 -0.17 -13.86 11.20
CA LEU A 178 -1.07 -14.17 10.08
C LEU A 178 -0.55 -15.30 9.18
N VAL A 179 0.76 -15.35 8.90
CA VAL A 179 1.36 -16.46 8.14
C VAL A 179 1.24 -17.77 8.90
N ARG A 180 1.60 -17.81 10.19
CA ARG A 180 1.50 -19.02 11.02
C ARG A 180 0.06 -19.56 11.02
N ASP A 181 -0.91 -18.67 11.22
CA ASP A 181 -2.31 -19.05 11.37
C ASP A 181 -2.97 -19.39 10.01
N SER A 182 -2.35 -18.97 8.90
CA SER A 182 -2.69 -19.43 7.55
C SER A 182 -2.17 -20.84 7.21
N MET A 183 -1.08 -21.31 7.85
CA MET A 183 -0.39 -22.55 7.48
C MET A 183 -1.25 -23.83 7.51
N PRO A 184 -2.27 -23.97 8.37
CA PRO A 184 -3.18 -25.13 8.30
C PRO A 184 -3.97 -25.22 6.98
N PHE A 185 -4.26 -24.08 6.34
CA PHE A 185 -5.16 -23.94 5.19
C PHE A 185 -4.44 -23.68 3.87
N ALA A 186 -3.32 -23.00 3.91
CA ALA A 186 -2.59 -22.53 2.72
C ALA A 186 -1.07 -22.62 2.90
N SER A 187 -0.34 -22.50 1.81
CA SER A 187 1.10 -22.32 1.77
C SER A 187 1.44 -20.91 1.25
N VAL A 188 2.51 -20.34 1.75
CA VAL A 188 2.99 -19.05 1.26
C VAL A 188 3.52 -19.21 -0.16
N ARG A 189 2.96 -18.43 -1.10
CA ARG A 189 3.47 -18.30 -2.46
C ARG A 189 4.58 -17.27 -2.52
N PHE A 190 4.32 -16.06 -2.00
CA PHE A 190 5.34 -15.02 -1.81
C PHE A 190 4.97 -14.08 -0.66
N VAL A 191 5.97 -13.42 -0.13
CA VAL A 191 5.83 -12.20 0.68
C VAL A 191 6.64 -11.11 0.00
N GLN A 192 5.99 -10.01 -0.35
CA GLN A 192 6.64 -8.83 -0.93
C GLN A 192 6.59 -7.69 0.07
N SER A 193 7.77 -7.27 0.56
CA SER A 193 7.91 -6.19 1.52
C SER A 193 8.19 -4.88 0.82
N GLY A 194 7.50 -3.81 1.23
CA GLY A 194 7.66 -2.48 0.68
C GLY A 194 7.66 -1.41 1.76
N PHE A 195 8.03 -0.20 1.35
CA PHE A 195 8.07 0.96 2.22
C PHE A 195 7.63 2.23 1.51
N ALA A 196 7.23 3.21 2.29
CA ALA A 196 6.95 4.57 1.88
C ALA A 196 7.61 5.56 2.85
N HIS A 197 7.39 6.85 2.66
CA HIS A 197 7.86 7.83 3.64
C HIS A 197 7.21 7.60 5.01
N THR A 198 8.02 7.69 6.05
CA THR A 198 7.51 7.73 7.43
C THR A 198 6.54 8.92 7.59
N PRO A 199 5.42 8.75 8.30
CA PRO A 199 4.48 9.83 8.56
C PRO A 199 5.16 11.09 9.12
N GLY A 200 4.85 12.24 8.54
CA GLY A 200 5.44 13.53 8.90
C GLY A 200 6.71 13.91 8.13
N MET A 201 7.28 13.02 7.32
CA MET A 201 8.42 13.36 6.43
C MET A 201 7.99 14.20 5.23
N VAL A 202 6.79 13.99 4.73
CA VAL A 202 6.21 14.78 3.64
C VAL A 202 5.09 15.65 4.22
N PRO A 203 5.10 16.97 4.00
CA PRO A 203 4.02 17.83 4.48
C PRO A 203 2.65 17.41 3.94
N ALA A 204 1.61 17.65 4.71
CA ALA A 204 0.24 17.36 4.29
C ALA A 204 -0.10 18.08 2.97
N GLY A 205 -0.74 17.37 2.05
CA GLY A 205 -1.12 17.91 0.74
C GLY A 205 -0.01 17.91 -0.32
N ILE A 206 1.19 17.41 0.02
CA ILE A 206 2.28 17.22 -0.96
C ILE A 206 2.27 15.77 -1.42
N THR A 207 2.25 15.55 -2.72
CA THR A 207 2.29 14.22 -3.32
C THR A 207 3.70 13.60 -3.16
N HIS A 208 3.74 12.32 -2.79
CA HIS A 208 4.98 11.58 -2.59
C HIS A 208 5.77 11.40 -3.89
N ARG A 209 7.09 11.18 -3.75
CA ARG A 209 7.96 10.81 -4.86
C ARG A 209 8.31 9.33 -4.77
N ASN A 210 8.40 8.68 -5.93
CA ASN A 210 8.96 7.33 -6.04
C ASN A 210 10.50 7.35 -6.13
N LEU A 211 11.14 6.17 -6.21
CA LEU A 211 12.60 6.05 -6.27
C LEU A 211 13.24 6.64 -7.55
N MET A 212 12.47 6.89 -8.60
CA MET A 212 12.95 7.61 -9.79
C MET A 212 12.90 9.14 -9.61
N GLY A 213 12.50 9.62 -8.44
CA GLY A 213 12.37 11.03 -8.11
C GLY A 213 11.10 11.71 -8.65
N GLN A 214 10.20 10.95 -9.28
CA GLN A 214 8.96 11.47 -9.85
C GLN A 214 7.88 11.64 -8.78
N VAL A 215 7.06 12.70 -8.92
CA VAL A 215 5.82 12.86 -8.15
C VAL A 215 4.83 11.79 -8.63
N ASP A 216 4.36 10.96 -7.69
CA ASP A 216 3.54 9.79 -8.01
C ASP A 216 2.24 9.77 -7.20
N GLY A 217 1.11 9.98 -7.88
CA GLY A 217 -0.22 10.02 -7.25
C GLY A 217 -1.10 11.18 -7.68
N THR A 218 -0.56 12.20 -8.37
CA THR A 218 -1.29 13.44 -8.76
C THR A 218 -2.66 13.17 -9.39
N ALA A 219 -2.79 12.14 -10.24
CA ALA A 219 -4.04 11.82 -10.94
C ALA A 219 -4.97 10.88 -10.15
N ASN A 220 -4.67 10.56 -8.91
CA ASN A 220 -5.54 9.74 -8.07
C ASN A 220 -6.86 10.48 -7.78
N PRO A 221 -8.00 9.78 -7.74
CA PRO A 221 -9.21 10.34 -7.17
C PRO A 221 -8.98 10.67 -5.69
N LYS A 222 -9.57 11.75 -5.22
CA LYS A 222 -9.39 12.24 -3.85
C LYS A 222 -10.18 11.37 -2.87
N LEU A 223 -9.49 10.86 -1.83
CA LEU A 223 -10.09 10.06 -0.76
C LEU A 223 -11.31 10.75 -0.13
N GLY A 224 -12.32 9.99 0.27
CA GLY A 224 -13.53 10.47 0.92
C GLY A 224 -14.46 11.28 0.01
N THR A 225 -14.37 11.10 -1.31
CA THR A 225 -15.27 11.79 -2.28
C THR A 225 -16.08 10.80 -3.09
N LYS A 226 -17.27 11.22 -3.55
CA LYS A 226 -18.09 10.42 -4.47
C LYS A 226 -17.36 10.04 -5.77
N ASP A 227 -16.39 10.84 -6.19
CA ASP A 227 -15.52 10.54 -7.32
C ASP A 227 -14.64 9.33 -7.02
N PHE A 228 -14.02 9.29 -5.83
CA PHE A 228 -13.26 8.14 -5.34
C PHE A 228 -14.14 6.88 -5.28
N ASP A 229 -15.32 6.99 -4.67
CA ASP A 229 -16.25 5.87 -4.53
C ASP A 229 -16.64 5.28 -5.88
N SER A 230 -16.90 6.15 -6.88
CA SER A 230 -17.27 5.74 -8.23
C SER A 230 -16.16 5.01 -8.99
N VAL A 231 -14.89 5.27 -8.65
CA VAL A 231 -13.71 4.64 -9.28
C VAL A 231 -13.37 3.31 -8.60
N VAL A 232 -13.49 3.23 -7.28
CA VAL A 232 -12.88 2.17 -6.46
C VAL A 232 -13.89 1.12 -6.02
N TRP A 233 -15.06 1.52 -5.46
CA TRP A 233 -15.94 0.59 -4.76
C TRP A 233 -16.98 -0.06 -5.67
N ILE A 234 -17.10 -1.38 -5.55
CA ILE A 234 -18.10 -2.20 -6.24
C ILE A 234 -19.39 -2.16 -5.43
N ASN A 235 -20.49 -1.72 -6.05
CA ASN A 235 -21.80 -1.60 -5.40
C ASN A 235 -22.85 -2.55 -6.01
N ASP A 236 -22.44 -3.42 -6.91
CA ASP A 236 -23.28 -4.38 -7.64
C ASP A 236 -22.66 -5.78 -7.66
N GLY A 237 -23.37 -6.76 -8.22
CA GLY A 237 -22.88 -8.14 -8.27
C GLY A 237 -23.12 -8.93 -6.97
N PRO A 238 -22.38 -10.02 -6.73
CA PRO A 238 -22.52 -10.87 -5.55
C PRO A 238 -22.34 -10.09 -4.24
N THR A 239 -23.11 -10.44 -3.20
CA THR A 239 -23.12 -9.68 -1.93
C THR A 239 -21.75 -9.64 -1.24
N TRP A 240 -20.94 -10.67 -1.36
CA TRP A 240 -19.63 -10.75 -0.72
C TRP A 240 -18.62 -9.69 -1.20
N ILE A 241 -18.82 -9.15 -2.43
CA ILE A 241 -17.92 -8.15 -3.04
C ILE A 241 -18.47 -6.73 -2.96
N GLN A 242 -19.75 -6.54 -2.61
CA GLN A 242 -20.32 -5.21 -2.45
C GLN A 242 -19.58 -4.44 -1.35
N GLY A 243 -19.23 -3.18 -1.61
CA GLY A 243 -18.30 -2.42 -0.78
C GLY A 243 -16.82 -2.82 -0.94
N GLY A 244 -16.53 -3.83 -1.75
CA GLY A 244 -15.17 -4.27 -2.09
C GLY A 244 -14.61 -3.60 -3.35
N THR A 245 -13.48 -4.11 -3.83
CA THR A 245 -12.77 -3.56 -5.00
C THR A 245 -11.95 -4.65 -5.70
N LEU A 246 -11.57 -4.42 -6.94
CA LEU A 246 -10.58 -5.25 -7.65
C LEU A 246 -9.19 -4.63 -7.48
N LEU A 247 -8.25 -5.43 -7.02
CA LEU A 247 -6.84 -5.06 -6.87
C LEU A 247 -6.02 -5.65 -8.01
N THR A 248 -5.29 -4.80 -8.71
CA THR A 248 -4.18 -5.21 -9.57
C THR A 248 -2.87 -4.92 -8.85
N PHE A 249 -2.08 -5.95 -8.59
CA PHE A 249 -0.74 -5.87 -8.02
C PHE A 249 0.32 -6.10 -9.10
N ARG A 250 1.34 -5.22 -9.15
CA ARG A 250 2.48 -5.38 -10.05
C ARG A 250 3.78 -5.13 -9.28
N ARG A 251 4.73 -6.10 -9.32
CA ARG A 251 6.11 -5.84 -8.94
C ARG A 251 6.85 -5.27 -10.15
N ILE A 252 7.25 -4.01 -10.08
CA ILE A 252 7.89 -3.28 -11.19
C ILE A 252 9.35 -3.00 -10.80
N ALA A 253 10.29 -3.65 -11.46
CA ALA A 253 11.72 -3.37 -11.28
C ALA A 253 12.09 -2.05 -11.96
N MET A 254 12.89 -1.24 -11.28
CA MET A 254 13.39 0.06 -11.78
C MET A 254 14.88 -0.02 -12.13
N GLN A 255 15.23 0.37 -13.35
CA GLN A 255 16.60 0.40 -13.86
C GLN A 255 17.26 1.75 -13.50
N LEU A 256 17.51 1.99 -12.21
CA LEU A 256 17.97 3.29 -11.72
C LEU A 256 19.35 3.66 -12.25
N ASP A 257 20.25 2.69 -12.41
CA ASP A 257 21.62 2.92 -12.92
C ASP A 257 21.63 3.62 -14.29
N THR A 258 20.70 3.27 -15.17
CA THR A 258 20.56 3.88 -16.49
C THR A 258 19.63 5.09 -16.48
N TRP A 259 18.61 5.10 -15.62
CA TRP A 259 17.75 6.26 -15.39
C TRP A 259 18.53 7.47 -14.88
N ASP A 260 19.47 7.26 -13.98
CA ASP A 260 20.26 8.34 -13.37
C ASP A 260 21.27 8.96 -14.33
N GLN A 261 21.60 8.29 -15.43
CA GLN A 261 22.42 8.84 -16.51
C GLN A 261 21.69 9.88 -17.37
N LEU A 262 20.33 9.92 -17.30
CA LEU A 262 19.56 10.91 -18.03
C LEU A 262 19.64 12.28 -17.39
N GLY A 263 19.80 13.32 -18.22
CA GLY A 263 19.62 14.71 -17.78
C GLY A 263 18.16 15.02 -17.43
N THR A 264 17.94 16.04 -16.60
CA THR A 264 16.60 16.48 -16.16
C THR A 264 15.63 16.68 -17.34
N PRO A 265 15.97 17.36 -18.46
CA PRO A 265 15.02 17.51 -19.56
C PRO A 265 14.54 16.18 -20.15
N SER A 266 15.43 15.20 -20.31
CA SER A 266 15.04 13.89 -20.84
C SER A 266 14.13 13.13 -19.88
N LYS A 267 14.39 13.19 -18.57
CA LYS A 267 13.50 12.60 -17.56
C LYS A 267 12.11 13.24 -17.61
N GLU A 268 12.05 14.57 -17.75
CA GLU A 268 10.80 15.32 -17.83
C GLU A 268 10.01 15.00 -19.12
N GLU A 269 10.68 14.84 -20.27
CA GLU A 269 10.04 14.42 -21.53
C GLU A 269 9.47 13.00 -21.46
N VAL A 270 10.20 12.05 -20.85
CA VAL A 270 9.73 10.66 -20.66
C VAL A 270 8.46 10.61 -19.84
N ILE A 271 8.39 11.39 -18.76
CA ILE A 271 7.23 11.42 -17.87
C ILE A 271 6.14 12.33 -18.44
N GLY A 272 6.51 13.49 -19.00
CA GLY A 272 5.60 14.56 -19.41
C GLY A 272 5.35 15.59 -18.31
N ARG A 273 6.14 15.55 -17.21
CA ARG A 273 6.03 16.45 -16.05
C ARG A 273 7.40 16.98 -15.64
N LYS A 274 7.40 18.22 -15.09
CA LYS A 274 8.57 18.84 -14.50
C LYS A 274 9.00 18.08 -13.25
N LEU A 275 10.29 17.78 -13.14
CA LEU A 275 10.84 17.05 -11.98
C LEU A 275 10.76 17.90 -10.71
N SER A 276 10.95 19.21 -10.85
CA SER A 276 11.04 20.15 -9.71
C SER A 276 9.77 20.19 -8.87
N ASN A 277 8.59 20.23 -9.48
CA ASN A 277 7.32 20.45 -8.81
C ASN A 277 6.17 19.54 -9.29
N GLY A 278 6.42 18.60 -10.21
CA GLY A 278 5.39 17.69 -10.72
C GLY A 278 4.39 18.31 -11.69
N ALA A 279 4.52 19.59 -12.05
CA ALA A 279 3.65 20.24 -13.03
C ALA A 279 3.76 19.55 -14.40
N PRO A 280 2.67 19.41 -15.20
CA PRO A 280 2.80 18.98 -16.58
C PRO A 280 3.69 19.93 -17.36
N LEU A 281 4.33 19.48 -18.44
CA LEU A 281 5.20 20.34 -19.26
C LEU A 281 4.44 21.54 -19.86
N THR A 282 3.13 21.49 -19.87
CA THR A 282 2.21 22.53 -20.34
C THR A 282 1.60 23.37 -19.22
N GLY A 283 2.03 23.21 -17.97
CA GLY A 283 1.50 23.90 -16.80
C GLY A 283 2.59 24.36 -15.84
N ASP A 284 2.19 24.97 -14.72
CA ASP A 284 3.09 25.53 -13.70
C ASP A 284 2.88 24.93 -12.31
N GLN A 285 1.70 24.33 -12.06
CA GLN A 285 1.35 23.68 -10.80
C GLN A 285 1.17 22.16 -11.02
N GLU A 286 1.46 21.35 -10.00
CA GLU A 286 1.26 19.88 -10.04
C GLU A 286 -0.17 19.51 -10.44
N SER A 287 -1.17 20.26 -9.93
CA SER A 287 -2.59 20.03 -10.17
C SER A 287 -3.10 20.49 -11.53
N ASP A 288 -2.28 21.18 -12.34
CA ASP A 288 -2.72 21.62 -13.65
C ASP A 288 -3.07 20.44 -14.57
N THR A 289 -4.13 20.60 -15.35
CA THR A 289 -4.52 19.60 -16.34
C THR A 289 -3.52 19.63 -17.51
N PRO A 290 -2.92 18.49 -17.89
CA PRO A 290 -2.02 18.44 -19.04
C PRO A 290 -2.74 18.82 -20.34
N ASP A 291 -2.27 19.84 -21.04
CA ASP A 291 -2.74 20.13 -22.42
C ASP A 291 -1.99 19.23 -23.41
N LEU A 292 -2.62 18.12 -23.76
CA LEU A 292 -2.07 17.13 -24.68
C LEU A 292 -2.09 17.60 -26.15
N ALA A 293 -2.83 18.70 -26.47
CA ALA A 293 -2.88 19.27 -27.82
C ALA A 293 -1.83 20.36 -28.06
N ALA A 294 -1.24 20.92 -27.02
CA ALA A 294 -0.24 21.98 -27.11
C ALA A 294 0.95 21.57 -27.96
N ARG A 295 1.41 22.49 -28.84
CA ARG A 295 2.51 22.27 -29.77
C ARG A 295 3.57 23.37 -29.70
N HIS A 296 4.80 22.98 -29.91
CA HIS A 296 5.90 23.89 -30.17
C HIS A 296 5.77 24.58 -31.56
N PRO A 297 6.47 25.69 -31.82
CA PRO A 297 6.47 26.36 -33.14
C PRO A 297 6.88 25.46 -34.31
N ASN A 298 7.65 24.40 -34.05
CA ASN A 298 8.06 23.40 -35.05
C ASN A 298 6.99 22.32 -35.31
N GLY A 299 5.82 22.40 -34.67
CA GLY A 299 4.68 21.48 -34.83
C GLY A 299 4.72 20.24 -33.94
N LEU A 300 5.80 19.95 -33.23
CA LEU A 300 5.88 18.83 -32.28
C LEU A 300 5.04 19.12 -31.03
N THR A 301 4.48 18.08 -30.44
CA THR A 301 3.72 18.20 -29.17
C THR A 301 4.63 18.58 -28.02
N VAL A 302 4.18 19.47 -27.12
CA VAL A 302 4.93 19.90 -25.91
C VAL A 302 5.10 18.71 -24.98
N ILE A 303 4.05 17.93 -24.74
CA ILE A 303 4.13 16.64 -24.06
C ILE A 303 4.27 15.57 -25.15
N PRO A 304 5.43 14.89 -25.26
CA PRO A 304 5.70 13.95 -26.36
C PRO A 304 4.67 12.81 -26.44
N GLU A 305 4.53 12.22 -27.64
CA GLU A 305 3.59 11.12 -27.88
C GLU A 305 3.92 9.86 -27.05
N PHE A 306 5.19 9.68 -26.70
CA PHE A 306 5.70 8.60 -25.88
C PHE A 306 5.71 8.91 -24.36
N ALA A 307 5.29 10.11 -23.95
CA ALA A 307 5.33 10.50 -22.54
C ALA A 307 4.32 9.71 -21.70
N HIS A 308 4.76 9.26 -20.53
CA HIS A 308 3.98 8.44 -19.63
C HIS A 308 2.60 9.02 -19.33
N ILE A 309 2.51 10.32 -18.96
CA ILE A 309 1.20 10.92 -18.62
C ILE A 309 0.25 11.01 -19.82
N ARG A 310 0.77 11.13 -21.05
CA ARG A 310 -0.05 11.08 -22.25
C ARG A 310 -0.60 9.69 -22.50
N ARG A 311 0.24 8.67 -22.36
CA ARG A 311 -0.17 7.27 -22.56
C ARG A 311 -1.11 6.77 -21.46
N ALA A 312 -0.92 7.24 -20.23
CA ALA A 312 -1.80 6.93 -19.10
C ALA A 312 -3.11 7.73 -19.08
N ALA A 313 -3.23 8.81 -19.89
CA ALA A 313 -4.44 9.64 -19.90
C ALA A 313 -5.68 8.81 -20.28
N PRO A 314 -6.83 9.02 -19.62
CA PRO A 314 -8.07 8.33 -19.96
C PRO A 314 -8.48 8.69 -21.41
N ALA A 315 -8.84 7.69 -22.21
CA ALA A 315 -9.41 7.88 -23.55
C ALA A 315 -10.94 7.97 -23.51
N LYS A 316 -11.56 7.51 -22.43
CA LYS A 316 -13.01 7.54 -22.18
C LYS A 316 -13.27 7.89 -20.74
N ASP A 317 -14.47 8.42 -20.48
CA ASP A 317 -14.96 8.59 -19.12
C ASP A 317 -14.95 7.24 -18.39
N GLY A 318 -14.52 7.24 -17.14
CA GLY A 318 -14.43 6.04 -16.31
C GLY A 318 -13.11 5.25 -16.41
N GLU A 319 -12.24 5.51 -17.39
CA GLU A 319 -10.89 4.90 -17.44
C GLU A 319 -9.97 5.52 -16.38
N ARG A 320 -10.27 5.30 -15.11
CA ARG A 320 -9.52 5.82 -13.97
C ARG A 320 -9.33 4.73 -12.93
N ILE A 321 -8.21 4.79 -12.21
CA ILE A 321 -7.82 3.86 -11.15
C ILE A 321 -7.31 4.64 -9.95
N PHE A 322 -7.42 4.07 -8.76
CA PHE A 322 -6.75 4.58 -7.56
C PHE A 322 -5.44 3.82 -7.35
N ARG A 323 -4.30 4.51 -7.36
CA ARG A 323 -2.97 3.92 -7.20
C ARG A 323 -2.46 4.15 -5.79
N ARG A 324 -1.89 3.09 -5.19
CA ARG A 324 -1.33 3.12 -3.83
C ARG A 324 -0.01 2.34 -3.81
N PRO A 325 1.04 2.83 -4.50
CA PRO A 325 2.30 2.11 -4.60
C PRO A 325 3.14 2.24 -3.33
N PHE A 326 3.95 1.19 -3.08
CA PHE A 326 5.07 1.21 -2.14
C PHE A 326 6.36 0.99 -2.90
N SER A 327 7.46 1.57 -2.44
CA SER A 327 8.79 1.23 -2.95
C SER A 327 9.26 -0.09 -2.36
N TYR A 328 10.12 -0.82 -3.09
CA TYR A 328 10.87 -1.92 -2.52
C TYR A 328 12.37 -1.74 -2.79
N ASP A 329 13.19 -2.30 -1.90
CA ASP A 329 14.64 -2.39 -2.04
C ASP A 329 15.06 -3.79 -1.56
N ALA A 330 15.44 -4.64 -2.50
CA ALA A 330 15.91 -6.01 -2.23
C ALA A 330 17.45 -6.08 -2.19
N GLY A 331 18.13 -4.93 -2.15
CA GLY A 331 19.55 -4.81 -2.03
C GLY A 331 20.28 -4.86 -3.37
N ILE A 332 21.53 -5.32 -3.32
CA ILE A 332 22.44 -5.38 -4.47
C ILE A 332 22.54 -6.84 -4.93
N SER A 333 22.28 -7.08 -6.22
CA SER A 333 22.44 -8.39 -6.83
C SER A 333 23.92 -8.82 -6.90
N SER A 334 24.18 -10.10 -7.13
CA SER A 334 25.54 -10.61 -7.32
C SER A 334 26.27 -10.00 -8.52
N SER A 335 25.56 -9.43 -9.48
CA SER A 335 26.10 -8.68 -10.63
C SER A 335 26.45 -7.23 -10.28
N GLY A 336 26.14 -6.75 -9.06
CA GLY A 336 26.38 -5.38 -8.62
C GLY A 336 25.25 -4.40 -8.99
N SER A 337 24.18 -4.85 -9.66
CA SER A 337 23.00 -4.02 -9.94
C SER A 337 22.08 -3.92 -8.74
N VAL A 338 21.40 -2.78 -8.57
CA VAL A 338 20.44 -2.54 -7.49
C VAL A 338 19.11 -3.20 -7.85
N ASP A 339 18.53 -4.04 -6.98
CA ASP A 339 17.18 -4.62 -7.14
C ASP A 339 16.17 -3.76 -6.36
N VAL A 340 15.68 -2.73 -7.02
CA VAL A 340 14.73 -1.76 -6.45
C VAL A 340 13.56 -1.53 -7.41
N GLY A 341 12.46 -1.01 -6.88
CA GLY A 341 11.33 -0.68 -7.71
C GLY A 341 10.06 -0.37 -6.93
N LEU A 342 8.91 -0.66 -7.53
CA LEU A 342 7.59 -0.49 -6.94
C LEU A 342 6.88 -1.83 -6.74
N LEU A 343 6.27 -1.97 -5.59
CA LEU A 343 5.09 -2.80 -5.38
C LEU A 343 3.89 -1.91 -5.73
N TRP A 344 3.56 -1.91 -7.00
CA TRP A 344 2.53 -1.04 -7.55
C TRP A 344 1.17 -1.69 -7.41
N THR A 345 0.21 -0.95 -6.87
CA THR A 345 -1.18 -1.39 -6.75
C THR A 345 -2.13 -0.40 -7.37
N ALA A 346 -3.16 -0.92 -7.99
CA ALA A 346 -4.32 -0.17 -8.46
C ALA A 346 -5.60 -0.81 -7.95
N TYR A 347 -6.50 0.03 -7.48
CA TYR A 347 -7.84 -0.34 -7.03
C TYR A 347 -8.86 0.23 -8.00
N GLN A 348 -9.80 -0.60 -8.42
CA GLN A 348 -10.82 -0.26 -9.38
C GLN A 348 -12.04 -1.19 -9.28
N ARG A 349 -13.17 -0.75 -9.84
CA ARG A 349 -14.40 -1.55 -9.88
C ARG A 349 -14.38 -2.64 -10.96
N ASN A 350 -13.71 -2.37 -12.09
CA ASN A 350 -13.71 -3.26 -13.26
C ASN A 350 -12.38 -3.12 -14.02
N MET A 351 -11.61 -4.21 -14.11
CA MET A 351 -10.29 -4.17 -14.75
C MET A 351 -10.37 -3.97 -16.26
N ASP A 352 -11.41 -4.52 -16.92
CA ASP A 352 -11.61 -4.40 -18.36
C ASP A 352 -11.89 -2.96 -18.82
N GLN A 353 -12.56 -2.20 -17.97
CA GLN A 353 -12.98 -0.83 -18.27
C GLN A 353 -11.95 0.21 -17.79
N GLN A 354 -11.12 -0.11 -16.80
CA GLN A 354 -10.24 0.84 -16.12
C GLN A 354 -8.76 0.52 -16.34
N PHE A 355 -8.20 -0.47 -15.67
CA PHE A 355 -6.76 -0.77 -15.73
C PHE A 355 -6.30 -1.26 -17.11
N ILE A 356 -6.98 -2.25 -17.69
CA ILE A 356 -6.52 -2.92 -18.93
C ILE A 356 -6.39 -1.94 -20.11
N PRO A 357 -7.36 -1.03 -20.37
CA PRO A 357 -7.21 -0.04 -21.45
C PRO A 357 -6.02 0.91 -21.24
N ILE A 358 -5.78 1.35 -20.00
CA ILE A 358 -4.64 2.21 -19.65
C ILE A 358 -3.33 1.44 -19.93
N GLN A 359 -3.22 0.22 -19.41
CA GLN A 359 -2.02 -0.61 -19.53
C GLN A 359 -1.72 -0.96 -21.00
N LYS A 360 -2.73 -1.19 -21.85
CA LYS A 360 -2.54 -1.40 -23.30
C LYS A 360 -1.89 -0.19 -23.96
N ARG A 361 -2.33 1.03 -23.64
CA ARG A 361 -1.73 2.25 -24.20
C ARG A 361 -0.29 2.45 -23.71
N LEU A 362 0.00 2.13 -22.44
CA LEU A 362 1.36 2.16 -21.90
C LEU A 362 2.25 1.11 -22.58
N ASP A 363 1.73 -0.10 -22.79
CA ASP A 363 2.44 -1.20 -23.49
C ASP A 363 2.80 -0.87 -24.94
N GLU A 364 1.98 -0.03 -25.60
CA GLU A 364 2.20 0.34 -27.01
C GLU A 364 3.39 1.29 -27.23
N LEU A 365 3.50 2.35 -26.40
CA LEU A 365 4.43 3.45 -26.74
C LEU A 365 4.97 4.22 -25.51
N ASP A 366 4.79 3.78 -24.28
CA ASP A 366 5.35 4.50 -23.15
C ASP A 366 6.86 4.31 -23.06
N LEU A 367 7.61 5.40 -23.24
CA LEU A 367 9.08 5.35 -23.21
C LEU A 367 9.62 5.01 -21.83
N LEU A 368 8.85 5.25 -20.74
CA LEU A 368 9.19 4.89 -19.36
C LEU A 368 9.43 3.37 -19.22
N ASN A 369 8.82 2.53 -20.05
CA ASN A 369 9.03 1.08 -20.09
C ASN A 369 10.49 0.67 -20.35
N SER A 370 11.34 1.60 -20.81
CA SER A 370 12.78 1.36 -20.92
C SER A 370 13.48 1.23 -19.57
N TRP A 371 12.88 1.78 -18.50
CA TRP A 371 13.45 1.80 -17.15
C TRP A 371 12.53 1.14 -16.09
N THR A 372 11.31 0.80 -16.46
CA THR A 372 10.34 0.14 -15.56
C THR A 372 9.87 -1.16 -16.17
N VAL A 373 10.23 -2.28 -15.55
CA VAL A 373 9.94 -3.62 -16.06
C VAL A 373 9.06 -4.36 -15.07
N PRO A 374 7.79 -4.67 -15.42
CA PRO A 374 6.96 -5.53 -14.57
C PRO A 374 7.52 -6.96 -14.54
N ILE A 375 7.90 -7.41 -13.34
CA ILE A 375 8.47 -8.75 -13.09
C ILE A 375 7.56 -9.64 -12.25
N GLY A 376 6.44 -9.11 -11.74
CA GLY A 376 5.41 -9.85 -11.04
C GLY A 376 4.04 -9.23 -11.31
N SER A 377 2.99 -10.06 -11.31
CA SER A 377 1.58 -9.67 -11.47
C SER A 377 0.68 -10.58 -10.69
N ALA A 378 -0.30 -10.02 -9.98
CA ALA A 378 -1.37 -10.76 -9.33
C ALA A 378 -2.63 -9.89 -9.25
N GLU A 379 -3.78 -10.53 -9.42
CA GLU A 379 -5.08 -9.89 -9.39
C GLU A 379 -5.88 -10.47 -8.23
N PHE A 380 -6.55 -9.61 -7.45
CA PHE A 380 -7.35 -10.05 -6.31
C PHE A 380 -8.67 -9.28 -6.25
N ALA A 381 -9.76 -9.99 -6.04
CA ALA A 381 -11.03 -9.40 -5.66
C ALA A 381 -11.05 -9.26 -4.13
N VAL A 382 -11.00 -8.03 -3.66
CA VAL A 382 -10.99 -7.67 -2.23
C VAL A 382 -12.44 -7.56 -1.78
N ALA A 383 -12.84 -8.37 -0.80
CA ALA A 383 -14.21 -8.39 -0.28
C ALA A 383 -14.64 -7.04 0.31
N GLY A 384 -15.94 -6.83 0.46
CA GLY A 384 -16.48 -5.74 1.27
C GLY A 384 -15.99 -5.79 2.72
N GLY A 385 -16.20 -4.70 3.46
CA GLY A 385 -15.93 -4.67 4.89
C GLY A 385 -16.93 -5.52 5.68
N VAL A 386 -16.81 -5.52 7.00
CA VAL A 386 -17.63 -6.31 7.91
C VAL A 386 -18.10 -5.49 9.09
N GLU A 387 -19.28 -5.82 9.61
CA GLU A 387 -19.77 -5.31 10.87
C GLU A 387 -19.27 -6.17 12.05
N SER A 388 -19.54 -5.71 13.27
CA SER A 388 -19.11 -6.43 14.47
C SER A 388 -19.76 -7.81 14.57
N GLY A 389 -18.95 -8.86 14.65
CA GLY A 389 -19.38 -10.25 14.72
C GLY A 389 -19.51 -10.95 13.38
N GLU A 390 -19.26 -10.27 12.28
CA GLU A 390 -19.22 -10.85 10.93
C GLU A 390 -17.80 -11.32 10.56
N VAL A 391 -17.73 -12.18 9.55
CA VAL A 391 -16.49 -12.77 9.02
C VAL A 391 -16.25 -12.24 7.62
N ILE A 392 -15.01 -11.82 7.32
CA ILE A 392 -14.62 -11.36 5.97
C ILE A 392 -15.00 -12.41 4.93
N ALA A 393 -15.74 -11.98 3.92
CA ALA A 393 -16.19 -12.81 2.80
C ALA A 393 -17.01 -14.06 3.21
N GLU A 394 -17.72 -14.06 4.32
CA GLU A 394 -18.56 -15.18 4.77
C GLU A 394 -19.54 -15.64 3.67
N ALA A 395 -20.20 -14.68 3.00
CA ALA A 395 -21.17 -14.98 1.94
C ALA A 395 -20.55 -15.62 0.67
N LEU A 396 -19.23 -15.62 0.51
CA LEU A 396 -18.55 -16.32 -0.59
C LEU A 396 -18.43 -17.81 -0.31
N PHE A 397 -18.29 -18.21 0.95
CA PHE A 397 -17.98 -19.58 1.36
C PHE A 397 -19.15 -20.31 2.05
N SER A 398 -20.25 -19.61 2.26
CA SER A 398 -21.49 -20.17 2.84
C SER A 398 -22.25 -21.08 1.87
#